data_94067a4e75e29139500b37e352a43b59
#
_entry.id   94067a4e75e29139500b37e352a43b59
#
_cell.length_a   1.000
_cell.length_b   1.000
_cell.length_c   1.000
_cell.angle_alpha   90.00
_cell.angle_beta   90.00
_cell.angle_gamma   90.00
#
_symmetry.space_group_name_H-M   'P 1'
#
loop_
_entity.id
_entity.type
_entity.pdbx_description
1 polymer ?
#
loop_
_entity_poly.entity_id
_entity_poly.type
_entity_poly.pdbx_seq_one_letter_code
_entity_poly.pdbx_strand_id
1 'polypeptide(L)'
;ISACLVGSEMCIRDSPALQRDTTPMSAWETLWKILGEEFADLADFEQTARAALRLLLAAALGAVLGYEREQSGKAAGLRTHMLVTLGAALFVMPLQLQSGGADALSRVIQGTVAGIGFLCAGTILKAGRESRVRGLTTAAGLWASTAIGVAVGLGHQGTAVLGTVLALLVLHVLACLNRSPPSSDSH
;
A
#
# COMPACT_ATOMS: atom_id res chain seq x y z
N ILE A 1 62.60 -35.46 -28.66
CA ILE A 1 63.48 -35.69 -27.53
C ILE A 1 62.64 -35.60 -26.28
N SER A 2 62.43 -36.75 -25.63
CA SER A 2 61.92 -37.05 -24.30
C SER A 2 60.60 -36.48 -23.86
N ALA A 3 59.59 -37.32 -24.06
CA ALA A 3 58.36 -37.30 -23.32
C ALA A 3 58.62 -37.52 -21.82
N CYS A 4 57.95 -36.74 -20.98
CA CYS A 4 57.74 -37.06 -19.60
C CYS A 4 56.27 -37.01 -19.35
N LEU A 5 55.60 -38.15 -19.43
CA LEU A 5 54.33 -38.47 -18.88
C LEU A 5 54.52 -38.58 -17.38
N VAL A 6 53.99 -37.59 -16.63
CA VAL A 6 53.76 -37.72 -15.19
C VAL A 6 52.29 -37.78 -14.97
N GLY A 7 51.81 -38.97 -14.64
CA GLY A 7 50.48 -39.22 -14.20
C GLY A 7 50.18 -38.43 -12.92
N SER A 8 49.24 -37.51 -13.01
CA SER A 8 48.64 -36.92 -11.83
C SER A 8 47.61 -37.90 -11.28
N GLU A 9 48.04 -38.73 -10.34
CA GLU A 9 47.14 -39.42 -9.43
C GLU A 9 46.42 -38.37 -8.62
N MET A 10 45.22 -38.12 -9.02
CA MET A 10 44.29 -37.24 -8.26
C MET A 10 43.94 -38.01 -6.99
N CYS A 11 44.64 -37.71 -5.91
CA CYS A 11 44.22 -38.11 -4.57
C CYS A 11 42.85 -37.50 -4.32
N ILE A 12 41.80 -38.27 -4.55
CA ILE A 12 40.50 -38.02 -3.98
C ILE A 12 40.68 -38.24 -2.49
N ARG A 13 41.06 -37.16 -1.79
CA ARG A 13 41.01 -37.11 -0.35
C ARG A 13 39.54 -37.27 0.01
N ASP A 14 39.22 -38.44 0.53
CA ASP A 14 37.91 -38.72 1.15
C ASP A 14 37.62 -37.64 2.17
N SER A 15 37.00 -36.60 1.72
CA SER A 15 36.30 -35.70 2.64
C SER A 15 35.20 -36.54 3.31
N PRO A 16 35.19 -36.61 4.65
CA PRO A 16 34.06 -37.28 5.30
C PRO A 16 32.82 -36.65 4.74
N ALA A 17 32.06 -37.47 4.02
CA ALA A 17 30.81 -37.12 3.45
C ALA A 17 30.04 -36.38 4.53
N LEU A 18 29.66 -35.14 4.23
CA LEU A 18 28.57 -34.48 4.88
C LEU A 18 27.39 -35.44 4.79
N GLN A 19 27.27 -36.25 5.84
CA GLN A 19 26.12 -37.10 6.09
C GLN A 19 24.98 -36.12 6.30
N ARG A 20 24.35 -35.74 5.19
CA ARG A 20 23.02 -35.15 5.28
C ARG A 20 22.17 -36.24 5.89
N ASP A 21 21.81 -36.02 7.13
CA ASP A 21 20.71 -36.76 7.77
C ASP A 21 19.46 -36.49 6.91
N THR A 22 19.30 -37.31 5.89
CA THR A 22 18.06 -37.42 5.13
C THR A 22 17.12 -38.34 5.87
N THR A 23 16.83 -38.04 7.12
CA THR A 23 15.58 -38.50 7.70
C THR A 23 14.50 -37.76 6.91
N PRO A 24 13.59 -38.48 6.23
CA PRO A 24 12.50 -37.83 5.55
C PRO A 24 11.66 -37.10 6.59
N MET A 25 11.87 -35.78 6.67
CA MET A 25 11.02 -34.94 7.52
C MET A 25 9.59 -35.22 7.16
N SER A 26 8.75 -35.46 8.14
CA SER A 26 7.34 -35.67 7.89
C SER A 26 6.77 -34.46 7.14
N ALA A 27 5.80 -34.69 6.25
CA ALA A 27 5.17 -33.61 5.50
C ALA A 27 4.69 -32.47 6.44
N TRP A 28 4.33 -32.82 7.66
CA TRP A 28 3.92 -31.91 8.71
C TRP A 28 5.08 -31.03 9.23
N GLU A 29 6.25 -31.59 9.47
CA GLU A 29 7.44 -30.83 9.90
C GLU A 29 7.91 -29.90 8.80
N THR A 30 7.84 -30.34 7.54
CA THR A 30 8.15 -29.50 6.38
C THR A 30 7.18 -28.33 6.27
N LEU A 31 5.88 -28.57 6.49
CA LEU A 31 4.86 -27.51 6.51
C LEU A 31 5.11 -26.48 7.62
N TRP A 32 5.41 -26.94 8.84
CA TRP A 32 5.71 -26.03 9.96
C TRP A 32 6.98 -25.20 9.71
N LYS A 33 7.98 -25.79 9.10
CA LYS A 33 9.20 -25.09 8.72
C LYS A 33 8.93 -24.02 7.66
N ILE A 34 8.21 -24.37 6.60
CA ILE A 34 7.80 -23.42 5.56
C ILE A 34 6.96 -22.30 6.16
N LEU A 35 5.96 -22.61 7.00
CA LEU A 35 5.16 -21.60 7.68
C LEU A 35 6.03 -20.66 8.53
N GLY A 36 6.99 -21.19 9.26
CA GLY A 36 7.93 -20.38 10.04
C GLY A 36 8.80 -19.47 9.17
N GLU A 37 9.25 -19.97 8.02
CA GLU A 37 10.05 -19.20 7.07
C GLU A 37 9.21 -18.10 6.37
N GLU A 38 7.96 -18.40 5.99
CA GLU A 38 7.05 -17.43 5.36
C GLU A 38 6.61 -16.32 6.31
N PHE A 39 6.54 -16.59 7.61
CA PHE A 39 6.23 -15.58 8.63
C PHE A 39 7.47 -15.03 9.34
N ALA A 40 8.67 -15.32 8.85
CA ALA A 40 9.92 -14.83 9.43
C ALA A 40 10.04 -13.30 9.38
N ASP A 41 9.35 -12.65 8.46
CA ASP A 41 9.25 -11.20 8.34
C ASP A 41 8.51 -10.55 9.54
N LEU A 42 7.67 -11.31 10.24
CA LEU A 42 7.02 -10.90 11.48
C LEU A 42 7.87 -11.19 12.73
N ALA A 43 8.98 -11.89 12.59
CA ALA A 43 9.84 -12.26 13.72
C ALA A 43 10.65 -11.08 14.26
N ASP A 44 10.93 -10.08 13.42
CA ASP A 44 11.53 -8.83 13.87
C ASP A 44 10.44 -7.91 14.45
N PHE A 45 10.35 -7.89 15.77
CA PHE A 45 9.36 -7.11 16.51
C PHE A 45 9.41 -5.62 16.15
N GLU A 46 10.59 -5.05 15.98
CA GLU A 46 10.73 -3.63 15.66
C GLU A 46 10.18 -3.31 14.27
N GLN A 47 10.50 -4.11 13.28
CA GLN A 47 10.03 -3.95 11.91
C GLN A 47 8.52 -4.14 11.82
N THR A 48 8.00 -5.18 12.46
CA THR A 48 6.56 -5.47 12.53
C THR A 48 5.79 -4.36 13.23
N ALA A 49 6.29 -3.87 14.35
CA ALA A 49 5.66 -2.76 15.08
C ALA A 49 5.63 -1.48 14.24
N ARG A 50 6.71 -1.16 13.53
CA ARG A 50 6.75 -0.02 12.60
C ARG A 50 5.75 -0.18 11.46
N ALA A 51 5.66 -1.37 10.87
CA ALA A 51 4.71 -1.67 9.81
C ALA A 51 3.26 -1.52 10.30
N ALA A 52 2.93 -2.12 11.42
CA ALA A 52 1.60 -2.02 12.03
C ALA A 52 1.22 -0.57 12.34
N LEU A 53 2.15 0.21 12.89
CA LEU A 53 1.93 1.62 13.21
C LEU A 53 1.67 2.46 11.95
N ARG A 54 2.40 2.22 10.86
CA ARG A 54 2.16 2.86 9.57
C ARG A 54 0.79 2.50 9.01
N LEU A 55 0.42 1.23 9.03
CA LEU A 55 -0.88 0.78 8.53
C LEU A 55 -2.04 1.34 9.35
N LEU A 56 -1.92 1.36 10.67
CA LEU A 56 -2.92 1.98 11.55
C LEU A 56 -3.04 3.48 11.28
N LEU A 57 -1.92 4.17 11.07
CA LEU A 57 -1.93 5.59 10.72
C LEU A 57 -2.58 5.84 9.35
N ALA A 58 -2.27 5.03 8.34
CA ALA A 58 -2.90 5.11 7.03
C ALA A 58 -4.41 4.94 7.13
N ALA A 59 -4.86 3.92 7.87
CA ALA A 59 -6.27 3.68 8.11
C ALA A 59 -6.94 4.85 8.87
N ALA A 60 -6.28 5.40 9.89
CA ALA A 60 -6.79 6.52 10.66
C ALA A 60 -6.92 7.80 9.81
N LEU A 61 -5.91 8.15 9.01
CA LEU A 61 -5.97 9.32 8.13
C LEU A 61 -7.04 9.14 7.05
N GLY A 62 -7.19 7.93 6.50
CA GLY A 62 -8.27 7.58 5.60
C GLY A 62 -9.64 7.68 6.26
N ALA A 63 -9.74 7.25 7.54
CA ALA A 63 -10.98 7.37 8.31
C ALA A 63 -11.40 8.83 8.52
N VAL A 64 -10.47 9.70 8.85
CA VAL A 64 -10.74 11.13 9.05
C VAL A 64 -11.31 11.77 7.78
N LEU A 65 -10.70 11.51 6.62
CA LEU A 65 -11.21 11.99 5.34
C LEU A 65 -12.56 11.36 4.99
N GLY A 66 -12.67 10.04 5.16
CA GLY A 66 -13.87 9.29 4.83
C GLY A 66 -15.07 9.65 5.69
N TYR A 67 -14.85 9.96 6.96
CA TYR A 67 -15.88 10.40 7.89
C TYR A 67 -16.52 11.72 7.44
N GLU A 68 -15.68 12.70 7.07
CA GLU A 68 -16.18 13.98 6.52
C GLU A 68 -16.98 13.75 5.23
N ARG A 69 -16.51 12.84 4.35
CA ARG A 69 -17.21 12.51 3.11
C ARG A 69 -18.54 11.81 3.34
N GLU A 70 -18.60 10.91 4.29
CA GLU A 70 -19.82 10.20 4.67
C GLU A 70 -20.86 11.15 5.25
N GLN A 71 -20.46 12.04 6.16
CA GLN A 71 -21.34 13.08 6.70
C GLN A 71 -21.86 14.04 5.63
N SER A 72 -21.06 14.32 4.62
CA SER A 72 -21.45 15.15 3.48
C SER A 72 -22.31 14.40 2.44
N GLY A 73 -22.73 13.16 2.69
CA GLY A 73 -23.59 12.36 1.81
C GLY A 73 -22.93 12.01 0.47
N LYS A 74 -21.60 11.85 0.43
CA LYS A 74 -20.86 11.52 -0.78
C LYS A 74 -20.83 10.01 -1.04
N ALA A 75 -20.65 9.60 -2.30
CA ALA A 75 -20.69 8.20 -2.73
C ALA A 75 -19.59 7.33 -2.11
N ALA A 76 -18.39 7.89 -1.86
CA ALA A 76 -17.31 7.22 -1.17
C ALA A 76 -17.22 7.76 0.27
N GLY A 77 -17.49 6.89 1.24
CA GLY A 77 -17.50 7.21 2.68
C GLY A 77 -16.28 6.65 3.41
N LEU A 78 -16.46 6.44 4.72
CA LEU A 78 -15.44 6.02 5.67
C LEU A 78 -14.66 4.77 5.21
N ARG A 79 -15.38 3.68 4.93
CA ARG A 79 -14.76 2.39 4.57
C ARG A 79 -13.91 2.49 3.31
N THR A 80 -14.40 3.21 2.31
CA THR A 80 -13.70 3.35 1.02
C THR A 80 -12.39 4.10 1.19
N HIS A 81 -12.39 5.23 1.90
CA HIS A 81 -11.18 6.02 2.14
C HIS A 81 -10.15 5.26 2.99
N MET A 82 -10.59 4.55 4.04
CA MET A 82 -9.71 3.69 4.85
C MET A 82 -9.04 2.60 4.02
N LEU A 83 -9.80 1.88 3.19
CA LEU A 83 -9.25 0.81 2.36
C LEU A 83 -8.30 1.35 1.29
N VAL A 84 -8.59 2.50 0.71
CA VAL A 84 -7.73 3.13 -0.30
C VAL A 84 -6.40 3.57 0.30
N THR A 85 -6.40 4.24 1.47
CA THR A 85 -5.16 4.65 2.14
C THR A 85 -4.34 3.45 2.59
N LEU A 86 -5.01 2.43 3.17
CA LEU A 86 -4.38 1.20 3.62
C LEU A 86 -3.75 0.43 2.45
N GLY A 87 -4.50 0.24 1.36
CA GLY A 87 -4.03 -0.45 0.16
C GLY A 87 -2.84 0.27 -0.49
N ALA A 88 -2.90 1.60 -0.60
CA ALA A 88 -1.81 2.38 -1.14
C ALA A 88 -0.53 2.28 -0.28
N ALA A 89 -0.66 2.27 1.05
CA ALA A 89 0.47 2.06 1.96
C ALA A 89 1.06 0.65 1.80
N LEU A 90 0.21 -0.38 1.71
CA LEU A 90 0.64 -1.77 1.52
C LEU A 90 1.40 -1.98 0.20
N PHE A 91 1.04 -1.30 -0.88
CA PHE A 91 1.75 -1.43 -2.16
C PHE A 91 3.19 -0.90 -2.12
N VAL A 92 3.47 0.15 -1.36
CA VAL A 92 4.80 0.78 -1.37
C VAL A 92 5.69 0.32 -0.21
N MET A 93 5.10 -0.14 0.89
CA MET A 93 5.83 -0.49 2.11
C MET A 93 6.84 -1.64 1.92
N PRO A 94 6.51 -2.77 1.25
CA PRO A 94 7.45 -3.86 1.06
C PRO A 94 8.67 -3.47 0.21
N LEU A 95 8.48 -2.59 -0.76
CA LEU A 95 9.55 -2.12 -1.65
C LEU A 95 10.54 -1.20 -0.94
N GLN A 96 10.09 -0.48 0.08
CA GLN A 96 10.95 0.37 0.89
C GLN A 96 11.84 -0.46 1.82
N LEU A 97 11.35 -1.60 2.30
CA LEU A 97 12.10 -2.52 3.16
C LEU A 97 13.14 -3.32 2.38
N GLN A 98 12.85 -3.65 1.13
CA GLN A 98 13.82 -4.23 0.20
C GLN A 98 14.60 -3.08 -0.42
N SER A 99 15.91 -3.19 -0.51
CA SER A 99 16.79 -2.24 -1.22
C SER A 99 16.51 -2.18 -2.73
N GLY A 100 15.25 -2.36 -3.11
CA GLY A 100 14.74 -2.25 -4.47
C GLY A 100 14.97 -0.82 -4.96
N GLY A 101 15.65 -0.70 -6.11
CA GLY A 101 16.04 0.60 -6.64
C GLY A 101 14.85 1.56 -6.79
N ALA A 102 15.14 2.85 -6.80
CA ALA A 102 14.16 3.94 -6.98
C ALA A 102 13.21 3.70 -8.19
N ASP A 103 13.68 2.99 -9.20
CA ASP A 103 12.90 2.64 -10.39
C ASP A 103 11.73 1.68 -10.10
N ALA A 104 11.94 0.67 -9.24
CA ALA A 104 10.90 -0.26 -8.87
C ALA A 104 9.79 0.46 -8.07
N LEU A 105 10.18 1.30 -7.12
CA LEU A 105 9.27 2.11 -6.34
C LEU A 105 8.47 3.07 -7.23
N SER A 106 9.14 3.74 -8.18
CA SER A 106 8.49 4.66 -9.12
C SER A 106 7.41 3.95 -9.96
N ARG A 107 7.67 2.73 -10.44
CA ARG A 107 6.70 1.94 -11.21
C ARG A 107 5.48 1.55 -10.38
N VAL A 108 5.68 1.18 -9.11
CA VAL A 108 4.56 0.82 -8.23
C VAL A 108 3.71 2.03 -7.90
N ILE A 109 4.33 3.19 -7.64
CA ILE A 109 3.59 4.44 -7.45
C ILE A 109 2.80 4.80 -8.70
N GLN A 110 3.40 4.73 -9.89
CA GLN A 110 2.72 4.98 -11.17
C GLN A 110 1.53 4.02 -11.35
N GLY A 111 1.72 2.73 -11.10
CA GLY A 111 0.65 1.73 -11.15
C GLY A 111 -0.48 2.02 -10.17
N THR A 112 -0.15 2.40 -8.95
CA THR A 112 -1.13 2.74 -7.91
C THR A 112 -1.95 3.98 -8.30
N VAL A 113 -1.27 5.04 -8.79
CA VAL A 113 -1.91 6.29 -9.25
C VAL A 113 -2.79 6.04 -10.48
N ALA A 114 -2.36 5.20 -11.41
CA ALA A 114 -3.17 4.82 -12.57
C ALA A 114 -4.38 3.95 -12.15
N GLY A 115 -4.15 2.96 -11.27
CA GLY A 115 -5.16 2.03 -10.80
C GLY A 115 -6.32 2.70 -10.05
N ILE A 116 -6.04 3.70 -9.21
CA ILE A 116 -7.09 4.44 -8.52
C ILE A 116 -8.01 5.20 -9.49
N GLY A 117 -7.53 5.52 -10.68
CA GLY A 117 -8.33 6.16 -11.72
C GLY A 117 -9.58 5.38 -12.08
N PHE A 118 -9.54 4.05 -12.04
CA PHE A 118 -10.72 3.20 -12.25
C PHE A 118 -11.78 3.39 -11.17
N LEU A 119 -11.40 3.43 -9.88
CA LEU A 119 -12.32 3.73 -8.79
C LEU A 119 -12.87 5.16 -8.89
N CYS A 120 -12.03 6.12 -9.23
CA CYS A 120 -12.43 7.50 -9.45
C CYS A 120 -13.46 7.62 -10.58
N ALA A 121 -13.24 6.96 -11.71
CA ALA A 121 -14.19 6.93 -12.82
C ALA A 121 -15.53 6.31 -12.39
N GLY A 122 -15.49 5.22 -11.61
CA GLY A 122 -16.68 4.58 -11.06
C GLY A 122 -17.53 5.51 -10.19
N THR A 123 -16.91 6.42 -9.43
CA THR A 123 -17.67 7.40 -8.62
C THR A 123 -18.33 8.49 -9.48
N ILE A 124 -17.72 8.88 -10.58
CA ILE A 124 -18.27 9.88 -11.50
C ILE A 124 -19.43 9.29 -12.29
N LEU A 125 -19.30 8.08 -12.82
CA LEU A 125 -20.34 7.43 -13.63
C LEU A 125 -21.60 7.09 -12.81
N LYS A 126 -21.46 6.76 -11.54
CA LYS A 126 -22.57 6.37 -10.66
C LYS A 126 -23.46 7.56 -10.27
N ALA A 127 -23.00 8.78 -10.45
CA ALA A 127 -23.75 10.00 -10.11
C ALA A 127 -24.72 10.49 -11.23
N GLY A 128 -24.77 9.82 -12.37
CA GLY A 128 -25.37 10.38 -13.57
C GLY A 128 -26.66 9.76 -14.07
N ARG A 129 -27.80 10.11 -13.50
CA ARG A 129 -29.10 10.04 -14.22
C ARG A 129 -29.58 11.41 -14.70
N GLU A 130 -28.95 12.48 -14.28
CA GLU A 130 -29.19 13.85 -14.69
C GLU A 130 -27.99 14.39 -15.45
N SER A 131 -28.21 15.28 -16.39
CA SER A 131 -27.21 15.93 -17.28
C SER A 131 -26.06 16.65 -16.54
N ARG A 132 -26.02 16.63 -15.22
CA ARG A 132 -25.01 17.26 -14.37
C ARG A 132 -23.98 16.24 -13.92
N VAL A 133 -22.73 16.45 -14.29
CA VAL A 133 -21.59 15.63 -13.81
C VAL A 133 -21.46 15.83 -12.30
N ARG A 134 -21.68 14.75 -11.54
CA ARG A 134 -21.51 14.68 -10.08
C ARG A 134 -20.36 13.73 -9.73
N GLY A 135 -19.80 13.86 -8.53
CA GLY A 135 -18.77 12.93 -8.04
C GLY A 135 -17.34 13.34 -8.29
N LEU A 136 -17.05 14.44 -9.03
CA LEU A 136 -15.69 14.90 -9.28
C LEU A 136 -14.90 15.15 -7.98
N THR A 137 -15.51 15.78 -6.97
CA THR A 137 -14.88 16.00 -5.66
C THR A 137 -14.65 14.71 -4.90
N THR A 138 -15.54 13.72 -5.06
CA THR A 138 -15.37 12.38 -4.47
C THR A 138 -14.18 11.66 -5.12
N ALA A 139 -14.09 11.70 -6.43
CA ALA A 139 -12.96 11.15 -7.18
C ALA A 139 -11.63 11.80 -6.76
N ALA A 140 -11.58 13.13 -6.68
CA ALA A 140 -10.41 13.87 -6.21
C ALA A 140 -10.03 13.51 -4.76
N GLY A 141 -11.03 13.30 -3.89
CA GLY A 141 -10.82 12.84 -2.51
C GLY A 141 -10.18 11.45 -2.44
N LEU A 142 -10.63 10.50 -3.25
CA LEU A 142 -10.03 9.16 -3.34
C LEU A 142 -8.60 9.21 -3.87
N TRP A 143 -8.34 10.05 -4.87
CA TRP A 143 -7.00 10.26 -5.41
C TRP A 143 -6.05 10.84 -4.35
N ALA A 144 -6.50 11.85 -3.59
CA ALA A 144 -5.75 12.42 -2.47
C ALA A 144 -5.50 11.39 -1.36
N SER A 145 -6.50 10.55 -1.02
CA SER A 145 -6.34 9.47 -0.05
C SER A 145 -5.27 8.47 -0.48
N THR A 146 -5.19 8.16 -1.76
CA THR A 146 -4.13 7.30 -2.31
C THR A 146 -2.75 7.92 -2.08
N ALA A 147 -2.58 9.21 -2.37
CA ALA A 147 -1.33 9.92 -2.16
C ALA A 147 -0.91 9.94 -0.67
N ILE A 148 -1.88 10.12 0.24
CA ILE A 148 -1.66 10.05 1.69
C ILE A 148 -1.21 8.65 2.10
N GLY A 149 -1.87 7.60 1.59
CA GLY A 149 -1.48 6.22 1.84
C GLY A 149 -0.06 5.90 1.37
N VAL A 150 0.31 6.35 0.15
CA VAL A 150 1.67 6.24 -0.38
C VAL A 150 2.68 6.93 0.55
N ALA A 151 2.40 8.16 0.99
CA ALA A 151 3.29 8.92 1.87
C ALA A 151 3.50 8.21 3.22
N VAL A 152 2.43 7.64 3.81
CA VAL A 152 2.54 6.83 5.04
C VAL A 152 3.37 5.58 4.80
N GLY A 153 3.12 4.85 3.73
CA GLY A 153 3.87 3.64 3.37
C GLY A 153 5.36 3.91 3.20
N LEU A 154 5.71 5.06 2.62
CA LEU A 154 7.09 5.52 2.47
C LEU A 154 7.73 6.01 3.78
N GLY A 155 6.97 6.12 4.87
CA GLY A 155 7.48 6.61 6.15
C GLY A 155 7.47 8.13 6.31
N HIS A 156 6.85 8.87 5.38
CA HIS A 156 6.69 10.32 5.43
C HIS A 156 5.43 10.72 6.21
N GLN A 157 5.39 10.38 7.50
CA GLN A 157 4.20 10.55 8.34
C GLN A 157 3.76 12.01 8.47
N GLY A 158 4.73 12.91 8.68
CA GLY A 158 4.44 14.36 8.79
C GLY A 158 3.80 14.92 7.51
N THR A 159 4.30 14.53 6.34
CA THR A 159 3.74 14.93 5.04
C THR A 159 2.32 14.38 4.86
N ALA A 160 2.08 13.12 5.28
CA ALA A 160 0.76 12.51 5.19
C ALA A 160 -0.27 13.23 6.07
N VAL A 161 0.11 13.57 7.31
CA VAL A 161 -0.76 14.34 8.23
C VAL A 161 -1.04 15.72 7.65
N LEU A 162 -0.02 16.44 7.19
CA LEU A 162 -0.18 17.76 6.57
C LEU A 162 -1.09 17.69 5.35
N GLY A 163 -0.90 16.69 4.47
CA GLY A 163 -1.74 16.47 3.31
C GLY A 163 -3.19 16.20 3.68
N THR A 164 -3.43 15.43 4.74
CA THR A 164 -4.79 15.17 5.26
C THR A 164 -5.45 16.44 5.77
N VAL A 165 -4.73 17.25 6.56
CA VAL A 165 -5.25 18.53 7.08
C VAL A 165 -5.59 19.48 5.94
N LEU A 166 -4.72 19.62 4.95
CA LEU A 166 -4.96 20.46 3.77
C LEU A 166 -6.15 19.96 2.95
N ALA A 167 -6.26 18.64 2.74
CA ALA A 167 -7.39 18.05 2.03
C ALA A 167 -8.72 18.35 2.75
N LEU A 168 -8.77 18.17 4.08
CA LEU A 168 -9.94 18.50 4.88
C LEU A 168 -10.28 19.99 4.81
N LEU A 169 -9.28 20.85 4.88
CA LEU A 169 -9.47 22.30 4.79
C LEU A 169 -10.11 22.67 3.45
N VAL A 170 -9.57 22.15 2.35
CA VAL A 170 -10.14 22.36 1.00
C VAL A 170 -11.58 21.86 0.92
N LEU A 171 -11.82 20.64 1.43
CA LEU A 171 -13.14 20.02 1.36
C LEU A 171 -14.18 20.76 2.21
N HIS A 172 -13.77 21.27 3.38
CA HIS A 172 -14.67 21.98 4.31
C HIS A 172 -14.89 23.43 3.91
N VAL A 173 -13.84 24.18 3.63
CA VAL A 173 -13.91 25.61 3.29
C VAL A 173 -14.69 25.84 2.00
N LEU A 174 -14.41 25.06 0.96
CA LEU A 174 -15.15 25.16 -0.30
C LEU A 174 -16.60 24.72 -0.18
N ALA A 175 -16.92 23.76 0.69
CA ALA A 175 -18.30 23.39 0.97
C ALA A 175 -19.06 24.51 1.67
N CYS A 176 -18.41 25.28 2.54
CA CYS A 176 -19.00 26.41 3.24
C CYS A 176 -19.26 27.62 2.31
N LEU A 177 -18.31 27.87 1.39
CA LEU A 177 -18.43 28.95 0.40
C LEU A 177 -19.51 28.69 -0.67
N ASN A 178 -19.81 27.44 -0.99
CA ASN A 178 -20.83 27.06 -1.99
C ASN A 178 -22.24 26.89 -1.42
N ARG A 179 -22.46 27.15 -0.13
CA ARG A 179 -23.80 27.27 0.42
C ARG A 179 -24.35 28.64 0.04
N SER A 180 -24.82 28.80 -1.20
CA SER A 180 -25.69 29.91 -1.57
C SER A 180 -26.95 29.87 -0.72
N PRO A 181 -27.44 31.01 -0.24
CA PRO A 181 -28.71 31.06 0.54
C PRO A 181 -29.87 30.50 -0.31
N PRO A 182 -30.85 29.84 0.30
CA PRO A 182 -32.01 29.39 -0.43
C PRO A 182 -32.66 30.61 -1.10
N SER A 183 -32.83 30.53 -2.42
CA SER A 183 -33.64 31.50 -3.15
C SER A 183 -35.03 31.46 -2.57
N SER A 184 -35.43 32.55 -1.92
CA SER A 184 -36.81 32.83 -1.51
C SER A 184 -37.63 33.12 -2.76
N ASP A 185 -37.99 32.09 -3.50
CA ASP A 185 -39.08 32.20 -4.47
C ASP A 185 -40.37 31.80 -3.79
N SER A 186 -40.95 32.81 -3.12
CA SER A 186 -42.37 32.94 -2.87
C SER A 186 -43.04 33.40 -4.17
N HIS A 187 -43.71 32.49 -4.86
CA HIS A 187 -45.03 32.78 -5.49
C HIS A 187 -45.67 31.48 -5.95
#